data_ce0bdade120d846c3289588fe4c11b5c
#
_entry.id   ce0bdade120d846c3289588fe4c11b5c
#
_cell.length_a   1.000
_cell.length_b   1.000
_cell.length_c   1.000
_cell.angle_alpha   90.00
_cell.angle_beta   90.00
_cell.angle_gamma   90.00
#
_symmetry.space_group_name_H-M   'P 1'
#
loop_
_entity.id
_entity.type
_entity.pdbx_description
1 polymer ?
#
loop_
_entity_poly.entity_id
_entity_poly.type
_entity_poly.pdbx_seq_one_letter_code
_entity_poly.pdbx_strand_id
1 'polypeptide(L)'
;MPRATAADAAETARSILVAATAHFAEHGYASTSVDDIAKAADVTRGAVYHHYASKPRLFEAVASGLQLHVADAVESAAASSDPSVALRAGSHAFLDTITEARTVRILLVDAPAVLSWSTWRRMDDEGAAAHLRDALRAIGVQAELAVATAAALSGAMNELALWISERPSDASSRSQAHEALDALLDAVVPR
;
A
#
# COMPACT_ATOMS: atom_id res chain seq x y z
N MET A 1 38.77 13.82 2.72
CA MET A 1 37.73 12.82 2.49
C MET A 1 36.93 13.27 1.28
N PRO A 2 36.75 12.45 0.23
CA PRO A 2 35.87 12.80 -0.89
C PRO A 2 34.46 13.04 -0.34
N ARG A 3 33.81 14.08 -0.81
CA ARG A 3 32.41 14.35 -0.49
C ARG A 3 31.57 13.26 -1.18
N ALA A 4 30.69 12.59 -0.41
CA ALA A 4 29.75 11.62 -1.01
C ALA A 4 28.99 12.29 -2.17
N THR A 5 28.90 11.61 -3.28
CA THR A 5 28.18 12.13 -4.46
C THR A 5 26.66 12.06 -4.21
N ALA A 6 25.87 12.78 -4.98
CA ALA A 6 24.41 12.68 -4.91
C ALA A 6 23.93 11.24 -5.21
N ALA A 7 24.66 10.50 -6.04
CA ALA A 7 24.39 9.10 -6.34
C ALA A 7 24.62 8.19 -5.12
N ASP A 8 25.75 8.39 -4.40
CA ASP A 8 26.06 7.63 -3.18
C ASP A 8 25.03 7.89 -2.08
N ALA A 9 24.56 9.15 -1.95
CA ALA A 9 23.52 9.51 -1.00
C ALA A 9 22.18 8.86 -1.33
N ALA A 10 21.81 8.81 -2.61
CA ALA A 10 20.58 8.15 -3.07
C ALA A 10 20.63 6.63 -2.85
N GLU A 11 21.77 6.00 -3.07
CA GLU A 11 21.96 4.57 -2.83
C GLU A 11 21.86 4.24 -1.33
N THR A 12 22.49 5.06 -0.49
CA THR A 12 22.39 4.94 0.98
C THR A 12 20.93 5.08 1.44
N ALA A 13 20.19 6.06 0.92
CA ALA A 13 18.78 6.24 1.27
C ALA A 13 17.94 5.02 0.86
N ARG A 14 18.19 4.46 -0.32
CA ARG A 14 17.51 3.24 -0.81
C ARG A 14 17.81 2.03 0.08
N SER A 15 19.08 1.81 0.43
CA SER A 15 19.51 0.72 1.32
C SER A 15 18.81 0.81 2.69
N ILE A 16 18.70 2.01 3.27
CA ILE A 16 17.97 2.25 4.51
C ILE A 16 16.49 1.92 4.36
N LEU A 17 15.82 2.33 3.26
CA LEU A 17 14.41 2.01 3.02
C LEU A 17 14.17 0.51 2.89
N VAL A 18 15.03 -0.22 2.18
CA VAL A 18 14.91 -1.67 2.02
C VAL A 18 15.02 -2.36 3.39
N ALA A 19 16.04 -2.01 4.18
CA ALA A 19 16.22 -2.55 5.53
C ALA A 19 15.04 -2.19 6.45
N ALA A 20 14.57 -0.94 6.42
CA ALA A 20 13.44 -0.50 7.21
C ALA A 20 12.16 -1.24 6.85
N THR A 21 11.87 -1.42 5.55
CA THR A 21 10.70 -2.18 5.07
C THR A 21 10.72 -3.61 5.62
N ALA A 22 11.87 -4.31 5.53
CA ALA A 22 12.01 -5.67 6.05
C ALA A 22 11.76 -5.72 7.57
N HIS A 23 12.40 -4.84 8.34
CA HIS A 23 12.26 -4.81 9.81
C HIS A 23 10.84 -4.43 10.26
N PHE A 24 10.21 -3.45 9.63
CA PHE A 24 8.82 -3.09 9.96
C PHE A 24 7.84 -4.21 9.58
N ALA A 25 8.04 -4.88 8.46
CA ALA A 25 7.20 -6.00 8.05
C ALA A 25 7.31 -7.19 9.02
N GLU A 26 8.52 -7.52 9.48
CA GLU A 26 8.76 -8.68 10.35
C GLU A 26 8.38 -8.42 11.81
N HIS A 27 8.80 -7.26 12.35
CA HIS A 27 8.69 -6.99 13.79
C HIS A 27 7.62 -5.95 14.14
N GLY A 28 7.07 -5.23 13.16
CA GLY A 28 6.17 -4.10 13.35
C GLY A 28 6.88 -2.82 13.76
N TYR A 29 6.14 -1.69 13.67
CA TYR A 29 6.70 -0.40 13.98
C TYR A 29 7.22 -0.30 15.42
N ALA A 30 6.44 -0.73 16.41
CA ALA A 30 6.77 -0.55 17.82
C ALA A 30 8.09 -1.24 18.20
N SER A 31 8.28 -2.48 17.76
CA SER A 31 9.41 -3.34 18.14
C SER A 31 10.67 -3.13 17.28
N THR A 32 10.60 -2.40 16.18
CA THR A 32 11.76 -2.08 15.33
C THR A 32 12.54 -0.89 15.89
N SER A 33 13.85 -1.00 16.06
CA SER A 33 14.73 0.12 16.42
C SER A 33 15.45 0.70 15.20
N VAL A 34 15.82 1.99 15.28
CA VAL A 34 16.64 2.62 14.21
C VAL A 34 18.06 2.04 14.19
N ASP A 35 18.54 1.53 15.31
CA ASP A 35 19.86 0.89 15.40
C ASP A 35 19.87 -0.45 14.62
N ASP A 36 18.80 -1.24 14.70
CA ASP A 36 18.68 -2.50 13.94
C ASP A 36 18.60 -2.21 12.44
N ILE A 37 17.83 -1.21 12.03
CA ILE A 37 17.76 -0.77 10.62
C ILE A 37 19.13 -0.30 10.13
N ALA A 38 19.84 0.52 10.90
CA ALA A 38 21.16 1.03 10.54
C ALA A 38 22.17 -0.11 10.35
N LYS A 39 22.16 -1.09 11.26
CA LYS A 39 22.98 -2.29 11.18
C LYS A 39 22.65 -3.13 9.93
N ALA A 40 21.37 -3.33 9.64
CA ALA A 40 20.93 -4.11 8.49
C ALA A 40 21.26 -3.43 7.15
N ALA A 41 21.27 -2.10 7.12
CA ALA A 41 21.63 -1.29 5.96
C ALA A 41 23.14 -1.04 5.83
N ASP A 42 23.97 -1.55 6.75
CA ASP A 42 25.41 -1.29 6.85
C ASP A 42 25.77 0.21 6.89
N VAL A 43 25.00 0.97 7.66
CA VAL A 43 25.20 2.41 7.84
C VAL A 43 25.24 2.78 9.33
N THR A 44 25.64 4.02 9.65
CA THR A 44 25.54 4.52 11.02
C THR A 44 24.11 4.98 11.32
N ARG A 45 23.70 4.94 12.60
CA ARG A 45 22.46 5.57 13.08
C ARG A 45 22.33 7.04 12.67
N GLY A 46 23.47 7.78 12.70
CA GLY A 46 23.54 9.17 12.25
C GLY A 46 23.18 9.34 10.78
N ALA A 47 23.59 8.38 9.91
CA ALA A 47 23.22 8.39 8.50
C ALA A 47 21.71 8.18 8.30
N VAL A 48 21.06 7.29 9.08
CA VAL A 48 19.60 7.12 9.02
C VAL A 48 18.89 8.42 9.36
N TYR A 49 19.28 9.10 10.45
CA TYR A 49 18.66 10.37 10.83
C TYR A 49 18.98 11.52 9.87
N HIS A 50 20.13 11.47 9.20
CA HIS A 50 20.47 12.44 8.16
C HIS A 50 19.50 12.34 6.97
N HIS A 51 19.12 11.12 6.55
CA HIS A 51 18.21 10.91 5.43
C HIS A 51 16.73 11.07 5.79
N TYR A 52 16.32 10.62 6.98
CA TYR A 52 14.88 10.50 7.32
C TYR A 52 14.45 11.28 8.57
N ALA A 53 15.33 12.04 9.18
CA ALA A 53 15.10 12.90 10.34
C ALA A 53 14.58 12.17 11.60
N SER A 54 13.68 11.19 11.49
CA SER A 54 13.10 10.45 12.61
C SER A 54 12.56 9.09 12.19
N LYS A 55 12.34 8.16 13.15
CA LYS A 55 11.70 6.86 12.89
C LYS A 55 10.29 7.00 12.30
N PRO A 56 9.40 7.92 12.77
CA PRO A 56 8.11 8.13 12.10
C PRO A 56 8.26 8.59 10.64
N ARG A 57 9.22 9.46 10.33
CA ARG A 57 9.46 9.92 8.95
C ARG A 57 10.02 8.80 8.05
N LEU A 58 10.87 7.95 8.60
CA LEU A 58 11.33 6.75 7.89
C LEU A 58 10.17 5.80 7.61
N PHE A 59 9.30 5.59 8.60
CA PHE A 59 8.12 4.75 8.45
C PHE A 59 7.13 5.33 7.42
N GLU A 60 6.89 6.64 7.43
CA GLU A 60 6.08 7.33 6.42
C GLU A 60 6.64 7.13 5.01
N ALA A 61 7.97 7.22 4.84
CA ALA A 61 8.62 6.96 3.55
C ALA A 61 8.46 5.49 3.09
N VAL A 62 8.57 4.53 4.01
CA VAL A 62 8.30 3.11 3.73
C VAL A 62 6.86 2.89 3.31
N ALA A 63 5.90 3.43 4.07
CA ALA A 63 4.48 3.33 3.76
C ALA A 63 4.15 3.95 2.39
N SER A 64 4.71 5.14 2.08
CA SER A 64 4.55 5.78 0.76
C SER A 64 5.10 4.91 -0.38
N GLY A 65 6.25 4.27 -0.19
CA GLY A 65 6.83 3.36 -1.18
C GLY A 65 5.95 2.14 -1.44
N LEU A 66 5.31 1.59 -0.40
CA LEU A 66 4.38 0.46 -0.54
C LEU A 66 3.05 0.89 -1.18
N GLN A 67 2.55 2.10 -0.90
CA GLN A 67 1.37 2.65 -1.60
C GLN A 67 1.62 2.81 -3.10
N LEU A 68 2.81 3.30 -3.49
CA LEU A 68 3.20 3.37 -4.91
C LEU A 68 3.26 1.97 -5.54
N HIS A 69 3.83 0.99 -4.84
CA HIS A 69 3.87 -0.41 -5.32
C HIS A 69 2.46 -0.98 -5.58
N VAL A 70 1.51 -0.70 -4.68
CA VAL A 70 0.10 -1.10 -4.88
C VAL A 70 -0.53 -0.36 -6.06
N ALA A 71 -0.30 0.95 -6.18
CA ALA A 71 -0.83 1.75 -7.30
C ALA A 71 -0.28 1.29 -8.65
N ASP A 72 1.01 1.00 -8.74
CA ASP A 72 1.66 0.48 -9.96
C ASP A 72 1.11 -0.89 -10.37
N ALA A 73 0.81 -1.76 -9.41
CA ALA A 73 0.20 -3.07 -9.66
C ALA A 73 -1.24 -2.92 -10.21
N VAL A 74 -2.02 -2.02 -9.62
CA VAL A 74 -3.38 -1.70 -10.08
C VAL A 74 -3.36 -1.14 -11.51
N GLU A 75 -2.51 -0.15 -11.78
CA GLU A 75 -2.38 0.47 -13.10
C GLU A 75 -1.96 -0.55 -14.16
N SER A 76 -0.98 -1.37 -13.84
CA SER A 76 -0.49 -2.42 -14.75
C SER A 76 -1.56 -3.46 -15.09
N ALA A 77 -2.39 -3.84 -14.12
CA ALA A 77 -3.47 -4.80 -14.32
C ALA A 77 -4.66 -4.19 -15.07
N ALA A 78 -4.93 -2.90 -14.88
CA ALA A 78 -6.05 -2.18 -15.48
C ALA A 78 -5.83 -1.77 -16.95
N ALA A 79 -4.89 -2.36 -17.66
CA ALA A 79 -4.49 -1.99 -19.03
C ALA A 79 -5.49 -2.36 -20.13
N SER A 80 -6.74 -2.74 -19.79
CA SER A 80 -7.80 -3.07 -20.76
C SER A 80 -8.46 -1.81 -21.33
N SER A 81 -8.84 -1.87 -22.64
CA SER A 81 -9.68 -0.85 -23.27
C SER A 81 -11.15 -0.90 -22.84
N ASP A 82 -11.61 -2.01 -22.27
CA ASP A 82 -12.94 -2.15 -21.67
C ASP A 82 -12.87 -1.68 -20.20
N PRO A 83 -13.60 -0.60 -19.84
CA PRO A 83 -13.53 -0.05 -18.50
C PRO A 83 -14.01 -1.01 -17.39
N SER A 84 -14.96 -1.89 -17.68
CA SER A 84 -15.46 -2.86 -16.70
C SER A 84 -14.44 -3.97 -16.44
N VAL A 85 -13.75 -4.41 -17.48
CA VAL A 85 -12.64 -5.36 -17.38
C VAL A 85 -11.47 -4.73 -16.63
N ALA A 86 -11.12 -3.48 -16.95
CA ALA A 86 -10.05 -2.73 -16.29
C ALA A 86 -10.32 -2.53 -14.79
N LEU A 87 -11.55 -2.11 -14.43
CA LEU A 87 -11.98 -1.97 -13.03
C LEU A 87 -11.80 -3.28 -12.26
N ARG A 88 -12.30 -4.38 -12.80
CA ARG A 88 -12.23 -5.71 -12.17
C ARG A 88 -10.78 -6.15 -11.98
N ALA A 89 -9.99 -6.10 -13.06
CA ALA A 89 -8.58 -6.50 -13.03
C ALA A 89 -7.77 -5.66 -12.03
N GLY A 90 -7.93 -4.33 -12.01
CA GLY A 90 -7.28 -3.44 -11.06
C GLY A 90 -7.70 -3.71 -9.61
N SER A 91 -8.98 -4.00 -9.36
CA SER A 91 -9.47 -4.33 -8.02
C SER A 91 -8.91 -5.66 -7.49
N HIS A 92 -8.81 -6.67 -8.34
CA HIS A 92 -8.16 -7.95 -8.00
C HIS A 92 -6.65 -7.75 -7.74
N ALA A 93 -5.95 -6.98 -8.57
CA ALA A 93 -4.53 -6.67 -8.38
C ALA A 93 -4.29 -5.90 -7.08
N PHE A 94 -5.19 -4.97 -6.72
CA PHE A 94 -5.14 -4.30 -5.42
C PHE A 94 -5.20 -5.33 -4.29
N LEU A 95 -6.22 -6.22 -4.30
CA LEU A 95 -6.41 -7.20 -3.24
C LEU A 95 -5.22 -8.15 -3.12
N ASP A 96 -4.66 -8.60 -4.24
CA ASP A 96 -3.47 -9.46 -4.25
C ASP A 96 -2.24 -8.77 -3.67
N THR A 97 -1.98 -7.53 -4.08
CA THR A 97 -0.78 -6.78 -3.67
C THR A 97 -0.88 -6.30 -2.22
N ILE A 98 -2.06 -5.83 -1.79
CA ILE A 98 -2.25 -5.35 -0.41
C ILE A 98 -2.17 -6.50 0.60
N THR A 99 -2.51 -7.75 0.21
CA THR A 99 -2.42 -8.94 1.06
C THR A 99 -1.03 -9.55 1.17
N GLU A 100 -0.03 -9.05 0.44
CA GLU A 100 1.36 -9.43 0.71
C GLU A 100 1.70 -9.15 2.18
N ALA A 101 2.36 -10.11 2.85
CA ALA A 101 2.59 -10.04 4.30
C ALA A 101 3.24 -8.72 4.78
N ARG A 102 4.21 -8.19 3.99
CA ARG A 102 4.84 -6.89 4.28
C ARG A 102 3.88 -5.71 4.12
N THR A 103 3.01 -5.76 3.12
CA THR A 103 2.14 -4.66 2.72
C THR A 103 0.98 -4.52 3.70
N VAL A 104 0.26 -5.61 3.99
CA VAL A 104 -0.87 -5.59 4.94
C VAL A 104 -0.44 -5.11 6.31
N ARG A 105 0.70 -5.61 6.83
CA ARG A 105 1.20 -5.21 8.14
C ARG A 105 1.48 -3.73 8.23
N ILE A 106 2.25 -3.22 7.27
CA ILE A 106 2.69 -1.82 7.29
C ILE A 106 1.52 -0.87 6.98
N LEU A 107 0.74 -1.13 5.91
CA LEU A 107 -0.26 -0.20 5.44
C LEU A 107 -1.58 -0.27 6.20
N LEU A 108 -2.04 -1.47 6.61
CA LEU A 108 -3.37 -1.63 7.19
C LEU A 108 -3.35 -1.79 8.72
N VAL A 109 -2.22 -2.21 9.31
CA VAL A 109 -2.11 -2.40 10.77
C VAL A 109 -1.33 -1.27 11.41
N ASP A 110 -0.06 -1.07 11.01
CA ASP A 110 0.82 -0.11 11.68
C ASP A 110 0.56 1.35 11.25
N ALA A 111 0.34 1.62 9.95
CA ALA A 111 0.21 2.99 9.44
C ALA A 111 -0.98 3.76 10.04
N PRO A 112 -2.20 3.20 10.22
CA PRO A 112 -3.28 3.90 10.89
C PRO A 112 -2.99 4.28 12.34
N ALA A 113 -2.15 3.50 13.02
CA ALA A 113 -1.78 3.73 14.43
C ALA A 113 -0.59 4.69 14.58
N VAL A 114 0.34 4.73 13.62
CA VAL A 114 1.60 5.49 13.68
C VAL A 114 1.49 6.85 13.00
N LEU A 115 0.83 6.89 11.84
CA LEU A 115 0.56 8.12 11.11
C LEU A 115 -0.75 8.73 11.62
N SER A 116 -0.91 10.06 11.50
CA SER A 116 -2.23 10.64 11.79
C SER A 116 -3.26 10.09 10.79
N TRP A 117 -4.52 9.97 11.23
CA TRP A 117 -5.62 9.54 10.37
C TRP A 117 -5.69 10.33 9.05
N SER A 118 -5.48 11.65 9.12
CA SER A 118 -5.46 12.52 7.95
C SER A 118 -4.29 12.23 7.00
N THR A 119 -3.12 11.89 7.52
CA THR A 119 -1.96 11.51 6.70
C THR A 119 -2.19 10.16 6.02
N TRP A 120 -2.61 9.16 6.79
CA TRP A 120 -2.91 7.83 6.27
C TRP A 120 -4.00 7.89 5.19
N ARG A 121 -5.10 8.58 5.46
CA ARG A 121 -6.21 8.74 4.52
C ARG A 121 -5.81 9.45 3.23
N ARG A 122 -5.01 10.51 3.33
CA ARG A 122 -4.49 11.20 2.16
C ARG A 122 -3.62 10.29 1.28
N MET A 123 -2.74 9.49 1.89
CA MET A 123 -1.91 8.52 1.16
C MET A 123 -2.76 7.50 0.39
N ASP A 124 -3.82 7.00 1.00
CA ASP A 124 -4.79 6.10 0.37
C ASP A 124 -5.53 6.79 -0.78
N ASP A 125 -6.01 8.03 -0.57
CA ASP A 125 -6.75 8.83 -1.55
C ASP A 125 -5.90 9.27 -2.76
N GLU A 126 -4.61 9.51 -2.58
CA GLU A 126 -3.65 9.88 -3.64
C GLU A 126 -3.13 8.66 -4.42
N GLY A 127 -3.27 7.45 -3.87
CA GLY A 127 -2.82 6.18 -4.45
C GLY A 127 -3.92 5.43 -5.21
N ALA A 128 -4.10 4.16 -4.88
CA ALA A 128 -5.02 3.24 -5.57
C ALA A 128 -6.48 3.71 -5.56
N ALA A 129 -6.92 4.47 -4.55
CA ALA A 129 -8.29 5.01 -4.50
C ALA A 129 -8.56 6.08 -5.58
N ALA A 130 -7.54 6.80 -6.06
CA ALA A 130 -7.68 7.70 -7.21
C ALA A 130 -7.99 6.91 -8.48
N HIS A 131 -7.24 5.86 -8.76
CA HIS A 131 -7.48 4.96 -9.91
C HIS A 131 -8.87 4.33 -9.84
N LEU A 132 -9.32 3.91 -8.66
CA LEU A 132 -10.66 3.35 -8.46
C LEU A 132 -11.77 4.36 -8.79
N ARG A 133 -11.64 5.63 -8.35
CA ARG A 133 -12.60 6.69 -8.70
C ARG A 133 -12.71 6.92 -10.20
N ASP A 134 -11.58 6.95 -10.88
CA ASP A 134 -11.55 7.19 -12.32
C ASP A 134 -12.10 5.99 -13.09
N ALA A 135 -11.80 4.77 -12.67
CA ALA A 135 -12.39 3.55 -13.22
C ALA A 135 -13.92 3.51 -13.05
N LEU A 136 -14.45 3.89 -11.87
CA LEU A 136 -15.88 3.97 -11.62
C LEU A 136 -16.57 5.00 -12.53
N ARG A 137 -15.96 6.15 -12.77
CA ARG A 137 -16.47 7.14 -13.74
C ARG A 137 -16.46 6.61 -15.16
N ALA A 138 -15.41 5.88 -15.54
CA ALA A 138 -15.28 5.31 -16.88
C ALA A 138 -16.37 4.26 -17.19
N ILE A 139 -16.88 3.54 -16.18
CA ILE A 139 -18.03 2.62 -16.33
C ILE A 139 -19.39 3.32 -16.22
N GLY A 140 -19.44 4.64 -16.08
CA GLY A 140 -20.68 5.43 -16.08
C GLY A 140 -21.27 5.75 -14.69
N VAL A 141 -20.56 5.50 -13.60
CA VAL A 141 -21.00 5.94 -12.26
C VAL A 141 -20.91 7.47 -12.20
N GLN A 142 -22.00 8.14 -11.75
CA GLN A 142 -22.06 9.59 -11.63
C GLN A 142 -20.94 10.13 -10.74
N ALA A 143 -20.38 11.29 -11.06
CA ALA A 143 -19.17 11.82 -10.44
C ALA A 143 -19.28 11.96 -8.91
N GLU A 144 -20.42 12.45 -8.41
CA GLU A 144 -20.69 12.60 -6.99
C GLU A 144 -20.77 11.26 -6.27
N LEU A 145 -21.37 10.28 -6.91
CA LEU A 145 -21.50 8.92 -6.37
C LEU A 145 -20.19 8.14 -6.45
N ALA A 146 -19.37 8.38 -7.48
CA ALA A 146 -18.10 7.70 -7.69
C ALA A 146 -17.13 7.90 -6.51
N VAL A 147 -17.12 9.07 -5.87
CA VAL A 147 -16.29 9.33 -4.68
C VAL A 147 -16.71 8.45 -3.50
N ALA A 148 -18.00 8.42 -3.19
CA ALA A 148 -18.53 7.62 -2.09
C ALA A 148 -18.39 6.11 -2.37
N THR A 149 -18.66 5.68 -3.61
CA THR A 149 -18.52 4.29 -4.04
C THR A 149 -17.07 3.83 -3.98
N ALA A 150 -16.11 4.67 -4.42
CA ALA A 150 -14.68 4.36 -4.30
C ALA A 150 -14.27 4.21 -2.84
N ALA A 151 -14.72 5.09 -1.95
CA ALA A 151 -14.43 4.99 -0.52
C ALA A 151 -15.01 3.71 0.10
N ALA A 152 -16.22 3.30 -0.30
CA ALA A 152 -16.85 2.07 0.18
C ALA A 152 -16.12 0.82 -0.33
N LEU A 153 -15.79 0.77 -1.63
CA LEU A 153 -15.05 -0.35 -2.23
C LEU A 153 -13.61 -0.46 -1.69
N SER A 154 -12.89 0.67 -1.55
CA SER A 154 -11.56 0.68 -0.92
C SER A 154 -11.63 0.14 0.50
N GLY A 155 -12.61 0.57 1.30
CA GLY A 155 -12.83 0.03 2.64
C GLY A 155 -13.12 -1.47 2.63
N ALA A 156 -13.97 -1.94 1.73
CA ALA A 156 -14.28 -3.37 1.60
C ALA A 156 -13.04 -4.19 1.21
N MET A 157 -12.23 -3.73 0.25
CA MET A 157 -11.00 -4.41 -0.15
C MET A 157 -9.95 -4.43 0.97
N ASN A 158 -9.80 -3.34 1.73
CA ASN A 158 -8.93 -3.30 2.90
C ASN A 158 -9.38 -4.30 3.98
N GLU A 159 -10.70 -4.40 4.23
CA GLU A 159 -11.25 -5.36 5.18
C GLU A 159 -11.05 -6.80 4.70
N LEU A 160 -11.26 -7.09 3.41
CA LEU A 160 -10.97 -8.41 2.83
C LEU A 160 -9.48 -8.78 2.97
N ALA A 161 -8.58 -7.81 2.79
CA ALA A 161 -7.14 -8.02 2.98
C ALA A 161 -6.80 -8.37 4.44
N LEU A 162 -7.35 -7.66 5.40
CA LEU A 162 -7.20 -7.97 6.83
C LEU A 162 -7.78 -9.35 7.15
N TRP A 163 -8.98 -9.65 6.65
CA TRP A 163 -9.65 -10.93 6.84
C TRP A 163 -8.82 -12.12 6.30
N ILE A 164 -8.15 -11.97 5.13
CA ILE A 164 -7.21 -12.96 4.60
C ILE A 164 -6.00 -13.10 5.53
N SER A 165 -5.43 -11.99 5.99
CA SER A 165 -4.20 -11.97 6.79
C SER A 165 -4.35 -12.65 8.15
N GLU A 166 -5.57 -12.66 8.70
CA GLU A 166 -5.90 -13.36 9.94
C GLU A 166 -6.05 -14.89 9.76
N ARG A 167 -6.05 -15.39 8.52
CA ARG A 167 -6.31 -16.79 8.17
C ARG A 167 -5.19 -17.40 7.30
N PRO A 168 -3.91 -17.30 7.75
CA PRO A 168 -2.76 -17.69 6.92
C PRO A 168 -2.73 -19.20 6.58
N SER A 169 -3.43 -20.02 7.36
CA SER A 169 -3.51 -21.48 7.15
C SER A 169 -4.74 -21.93 6.36
N ASP A 170 -5.66 -21.01 6.03
CA ASP A 170 -6.85 -21.31 5.25
C ASP A 170 -6.59 -21.02 3.77
N ALA A 171 -6.31 -22.10 3.00
CA ALA A 171 -6.05 -21.99 1.58
C ALA A 171 -7.25 -21.46 0.75
N SER A 172 -8.48 -21.49 1.31
CA SER A 172 -9.70 -21.02 0.63
C SER A 172 -9.96 -19.52 0.85
N SER A 173 -9.35 -18.90 1.87
CA SER A 173 -9.63 -17.52 2.25
C SER A 173 -9.41 -16.53 1.11
N ARG A 174 -8.33 -16.68 0.34
CA ARG A 174 -8.05 -15.82 -0.82
C ARG A 174 -9.15 -15.96 -1.91
N SER A 175 -9.53 -17.18 -2.29
CA SER A 175 -10.59 -17.41 -3.28
C SER A 175 -11.92 -16.80 -2.84
N GLN A 176 -12.31 -17.02 -1.59
CA GLN A 176 -13.53 -16.46 -1.02
C GLN A 176 -13.54 -14.93 -1.02
N ALA A 177 -12.40 -14.29 -0.73
CA ALA A 177 -12.28 -12.85 -0.78
C ALA A 177 -12.41 -12.29 -2.21
N HIS A 178 -11.81 -12.97 -3.20
CA HIS A 178 -11.97 -12.61 -4.60
C HIS A 178 -13.42 -12.79 -5.10
N GLU A 179 -14.11 -13.86 -4.70
CA GLU A 179 -15.52 -14.08 -5.00
C GLU A 179 -16.42 -13.01 -4.37
N ALA A 180 -16.13 -12.62 -3.11
CA ALA A 180 -16.85 -11.53 -2.45
C ALA A 180 -16.59 -10.18 -3.13
N LEU A 181 -15.36 -9.92 -3.56
CA LEU A 181 -15.02 -8.72 -4.32
C LEU A 181 -15.76 -8.67 -5.65
N ASP A 182 -15.84 -9.79 -6.38
CA ASP A 182 -16.59 -9.88 -7.63
C ASP A 182 -18.08 -9.55 -7.43
N ALA A 183 -18.70 -10.07 -6.38
CA ALA A 183 -20.11 -9.78 -6.06
C ALA A 183 -20.32 -8.28 -5.76
N LEU A 184 -19.37 -7.62 -5.08
CA LEU A 184 -19.41 -6.17 -4.83
C LEU A 184 -19.27 -5.37 -6.13
N LEU A 185 -18.33 -5.76 -6.99
CA LEU A 185 -18.13 -5.11 -8.30
C LEU A 185 -19.34 -5.24 -9.21
N ASP A 186 -19.97 -6.43 -9.25
CA ASP A 186 -21.21 -6.65 -10.02
C ASP A 186 -22.38 -5.78 -9.54
N ALA A 187 -22.41 -5.42 -8.28
CA ALA A 187 -23.45 -4.55 -7.72
C ALA A 187 -23.26 -3.07 -8.09
N VAL A 188 -22.04 -2.63 -8.42
CA VAL A 188 -21.74 -1.21 -8.74
C VAL A 188 -21.64 -0.94 -10.25
N VAL A 189 -21.50 -1.97 -11.09
CA VAL A 189 -21.49 -1.82 -12.54
C VAL A 189 -22.91 -1.50 -13.01
N PRO A 190 -23.16 -0.33 -13.65
CA PRO A 190 -24.48 0.00 -14.19
C PRO A 190 -24.94 -1.07 -15.20
N ARG A 191 -26.20 -1.45 -15.13
CA ARG A 191 -26.81 -2.40 -16.07
C ARG A 191 -27.16 -1.71 -17.40
#